data_dedd55183ca2806548560e6065cb72a0
#
_entry.id   dedd55183ca2806548560e6065cb72a0
#
_cell.length_a   1.000
_cell.length_b   1.000
_cell.length_c   1.000
_cell.angle_alpha   90.00
_cell.angle_beta   90.00
_cell.angle_gamma   90.00
#
_symmetry.space_group_name_H-M   'P 1'
#
loop_
_entity.id
_entity.type
_entity.pdbx_description
1 polymer ?
#
loop_
_entity_poly.entity_id
_entity_poly.type
_entity_poly.pdbx_seq_one_letter_code
_entity_poly.pdbx_strand_id
1 'polypeptide(L)'
;KEVKQFYYDYYSGIPGAINKLIETKEADDGFTKSTVYKIKVDTYAIVGYFYDFVTPEQFEKMKQYEKDTGIRLLEPIIDTSKVAMPGKDDDANMWYLTNSKGIAQRDKDGNLVNIFVEDKNSEYGDGYAHYIKQNEEKYKIRYSYKEYYKYKNGFYASFVFGSDTMGYDIFSRLSAGARF
;
A
#
# COMPACT_ATOMS: atom_id res chain seq x y z
N LYS A 1 11.59 9.89 11.00
CA LYS A 1 10.55 10.87 10.65
C LYS A 1 9.72 11.17 11.88
N GLU A 2 9.41 12.45 12.14
CA GLU A 2 8.46 12.87 13.17
C GLU A 2 7.10 13.10 12.51
N VAL A 3 6.05 12.53 13.09
CA VAL A 3 4.69 12.56 12.52
C VAL A 3 3.66 12.77 13.63
N LYS A 4 2.56 13.45 13.32
CA LYS A 4 1.40 13.58 14.21
C LYS A 4 0.57 12.28 14.19
N GLN A 5 -0.38 12.14 15.13
CA GLN A 5 -1.22 10.96 15.31
C GLN A 5 -1.79 10.43 14.00
N PHE A 6 -2.41 11.27 13.19
CA PHE A 6 -2.98 10.89 11.89
C PHE A 6 -2.00 10.13 10.98
N TYR A 7 -0.78 10.65 10.80
CA TYR A 7 0.21 9.97 9.97
C TYR A 7 0.78 8.71 10.63
N TYR A 8 0.83 8.68 11.96
CA TYR A 8 1.21 7.47 12.67
C TYR A 8 0.18 6.36 12.43
N ASP A 9 -1.11 6.66 12.55
CA ASP A 9 -2.19 5.72 12.28
C ASP A 9 -2.21 5.27 10.83
N TYR A 10 -2.03 6.20 9.88
CA TYR A 10 -1.90 5.89 8.47
C TYR A 10 -0.77 4.90 8.18
N TYR A 11 0.44 5.15 8.70
CA TYR A 11 1.57 4.24 8.50
C TYR A 11 1.41 2.92 9.24
N SER A 12 0.75 2.92 10.40
CA SER A 12 0.48 1.70 11.17
C SER A 12 -0.50 0.77 10.45
N GLY A 13 -1.42 1.33 9.65
CA GLY A 13 -2.34 0.57 8.81
C GLY A 13 -1.69 -0.09 7.59
N ILE A 14 -0.44 0.27 7.27
CA ILE A 14 0.30 -0.32 6.14
C ILE A 14 1.28 -1.37 6.69
N PRO A 15 1.11 -2.66 6.38
CA PRO A 15 2.00 -3.72 6.86
C PRO A 15 3.48 -3.43 6.56
N GLY A 16 4.31 -3.43 7.60
CA GLY A 16 5.75 -3.21 7.48
C GLY A 16 6.18 -1.75 7.26
N ALA A 17 5.26 -0.78 7.18
CA ALA A 17 5.62 0.62 6.97
C ALA A 17 6.36 1.22 8.17
N ILE A 18 6.02 0.84 9.40
CA ILE A 18 6.75 1.25 10.59
C ILE A 18 7.75 0.17 10.99
N ASN A 19 9.03 0.41 10.72
CA ASN A 19 10.10 -0.48 11.17
C ASN A 19 10.35 -0.40 12.67
N LYS A 20 10.22 0.80 13.25
CA LYS A 20 10.46 1.04 14.67
C LYS A 20 9.82 2.35 15.12
N LEU A 21 9.09 2.30 16.25
CA LEU A 21 8.75 3.48 17.03
C LEU A 21 9.98 3.85 17.90
N ILE A 22 10.51 5.06 17.70
CA ILE A 22 11.72 5.52 18.40
C ILE A 22 11.34 6.27 19.67
N GLU A 23 10.38 7.18 19.57
CA GLU A 23 10.01 8.09 20.63
C GLU A 23 8.57 8.59 20.44
N THR A 24 7.88 8.85 21.55
CA THR A 24 6.58 9.53 21.56
C THR A 24 6.73 10.77 22.43
N LYS A 25 6.30 11.92 21.94
CA LYS A 25 6.33 13.21 22.65
C LYS A 25 4.96 13.85 22.62
N GLU A 26 4.61 14.51 23.72
CA GLU A 26 3.52 15.48 23.71
C GLU A 26 4.06 16.84 23.28
N ALA A 27 3.43 17.44 22.27
CA ALA A 27 3.70 18.79 21.82
C ALA A 27 2.52 19.67 22.25
N ASP A 28 2.83 20.76 22.92
CA ASP A 28 1.89 21.79 23.35
C ASP A 28 2.33 23.12 22.73
N ASP A 29 1.51 23.66 21.82
CA ASP A 29 1.77 24.97 21.18
C ASP A 29 1.04 26.14 21.88
N GLY A 30 0.47 25.89 23.06
CA GLY A 30 -0.30 26.85 23.82
C GLY A 30 -1.78 26.94 23.42
N PHE A 31 -2.17 26.33 22.31
CA PHE A 31 -3.55 26.27 21.81
C PHE A 31 -4.07 24.82 21.72
N THR A 32 -3.22 23.89 21.33
CA THR A 32 -3.57 22.48 21.16
C THR A 32 -2.47 21.56 21.70
N LYS A 33 -2.89 20.52 22.43
CA LYS A 33 -2.01 19.41 22.77
C LYS A 33 -2.07 18.38 21.67
N SER A 34 -0.93 17.96 21.15
CA SER A 34 -0.84 16.93 20.13
C SER A 34 0.25 15.94 20.46
N THR A 35 0.03 14.67 20.13
CA THR A 35 1.05 13.63 20.24
C THR A 35 1.87 13.57 18.96
N VAL A 36 3.19 13.61 19.10
CA VAL A 36 4.15 13.48 18.01
C VAL A 36 4.93 12.18 18.17
N TYR A 37 4.95 11.40 17.14
CA TYR A 37 5.63 10.10 17.06
C TYR A 37 6.89 10.23 16.22
N LYS A 38 8.02 9.80 16.77
CA LYS A 38 9.26 9.64 16.00
C LYS A 38 9.39 8.19 15.56
N ILE A 39 9.23 7.95 14.28
CA ILE A 39 9.21 6.61 13.69
C ILE A 39 10.30 6.43 12.65
N LYS A 40 10.80 5.21 12.55
CA LYS A 40 11.59 4.76 11.39
C LYS A 40 10.64 4.10 10.41
N VAL A 41 10.52 4.67 9.23
CA VAL A 41 9.58 4.26 8.18
C VAL A 41 10.31 3.50 7.09
N ASP A 42 9.72 2.40 6.65
CA ASP A 42 10.10 1.74 5.40
C ASP A 42 9.34 2.40 4.25
N THR A 43 10.02 3.22 3.48
CA THR A 43 9.41 3.94 2.36
C THR A 43 8.93 3.01 1.26
N TYR A 44 9.48 1.79 1.14
CA TYR A 44 9.01 0.77 0.21
C TYR A 44 7.62 0.25 0.55
N ALA A 45 7.38 -0.01 1.83
CA ALA A 45 6.06 -0.45 2.26
C ALA A 45 5.00 0.63 2.02
N ILE A 46 5.37 1.92 2.02
CA ILE A 46 4.43 3.05 1.83
C ILE A 46 4.06 3.25 0.36
N VAL A 47 5.00 3.06 -0.57
CA VAL A 47 4.78 3.32 -2.00
C VAL A 47 4.32 2.07 -2.75
N GLY A 48 4.21 1.00 -2.07
CA GLY A 48 4.39 -0.37 -2.44
C GLY A 48 3.36 -1.05 -3.32
N TYR A 49 2.37 -0.41 -3.92
CA TYR A 49 1.36 -1.15 -4.69
C TYR A 49 1.36 -0.73 -6.15
N PHE A 50 1.59 -1.72 -7.03
CA PHE A 50 1.62 -1.52 -8.47
C PHE A 50 0.65 -2.45 -9.17
N TYR A 51 0.28 -2.08 -10.37
CA TYR A 51 -0.48 -2.91 -11.30
C TYR A 51 0.43 -3.45 -12.38
N ASP A 52 0.21 -4.71 -12.77
CA ASP A 52 0.88 -5.34 -13.89
C ASP A 52 -0.04 -6.35 -14.57
N PHE A 53 0.39 -6.83 -15.73
CA PHE A 53 -0.27 -7.90 -16.46
C PHE A 53 0.62 -9.13 -16.45
N VAL A 54 0.05 -10.23 -16.01
CA VAL A 54 0.73 -11.53 -15.95
C VAL A 54 -0.05 -12.57 -16.73
N THR A 55 0.65 -13.63 -17.17
CA THR A 55 -0.03 -14.79 -17.74
C THR A 55 -0.70 -15.62 -16.65
N PRO A 56 -1.71 -16.45 -16.96
CA PRO A 56 -2.29 -17.38 -16.01
C PRO A 56 -1.24 -18.25 -15.31
N GLU A 57 -0.24 -18.73 -16.06
CA GLU A 57 0.86 -19.54 -15.51
C GLU A 57 1.70 -18.75 -14.48
N GLN A 58 2.02 -17.49 -14.79
CA GLN A 58 2.75 -16.63 -13.85
C GLN A 58 1.92 -16.34 -12.61
N PHE A 59 0.63 -16.12 -12.76
CA PHE A 59 -0.30 -15.92 -11.64
C PHE A 59 -0.34 -17.13 -10.71
N GLU A 60 -0.45 -18.34 -11.24
CA GLU A 60 -0.42 -19.57 -10.43
C GLU A 60 0.93 -19.76 -9.71
N LYS A 61 2.06 -19.43 -10.35
CA LYS A 61 3.38 -19.43 -9.70
C LYS A 61 3.45 -18.44 -8.53
N MET A 62 2.84 -17.26 -8.66
CA MET A 62 2.77 -16.28 -7.58
C MET A 62 1.91 -16.79 -6.42
N LYS A 63 0.75 -17.38 -6.69
CA LYS A 63 -0.10 -18.02 -5.67
C LYS A 63 0.62 -19.16 -4.95
N GLN A 64 1.36 -19.98 -5.71
CA GLN A 64 2.13 -21.07 -5.09
C GLN A 64 3.21 -20.52 -4.16
N TYR A 65 3.93 -19.46 -4.59
CA TYR A 65 4.91 -18.80 -3.73
C TYR A 65 4.27 -18.24 -2.44
N GLU A 66 3.08 -17.63 -2.52
CA GLU A 66 2.34 -17.18 -1.34
C GLU A 66 2.03 -18.32 -0.37
N LYS A 67 1.60 -19.48 -0.89
CA LYS A 67 1.32 -20.69 -0.09
C LYS A 67 2.59 -21.22 0.58
N ASP A 68 3.68 -21.28 -0.16
CA ASP A 68 4.94 -21.87 0.31
C ASP A 68 5.64 -21.00 1.36
N THR A 69 5.51 -19.68 1.24
CA THR A 69 6.25 -18.72 2.08
C THR A 69 5.40 -18.02 3.13
N GLY A 70 4.09 -18.02 3.00
CA GLY A 70 3.18 -17.21 3.80
C GLY A 70 3.27 -15.71 3.50
N ILE A 71 4.01 -15.32 2.46
CA ILE A 71 4.19 -13.91 2.06
C ILE A 71 3.13 -13.56 1.03
N ARG A 72 2.31 -12.56 1.32
CA ARG A 72 1.28 -12.08 0.39
C ARG A 72 1.90 -11.19 -0.68
N LEU A 73 1.75 -11.58 -1.93
CA LEU A 73 2.17 -10.80 -3.10
C LEU A 73 1.00 -10.06 -3.74
N LEU A 74 -0.12 -10.77 -3.86
CA LEU A 74 -1.30 -10.33 -4.62
C LEU A 74 -2.25 -9.58 -3.68
N GLU A 75 -2.57 -8.37 -4.05
CA GLU A 75 -3.39 -7.45 -3.25
C GLU A 75 -4.75 -7.24 -3.91
N PRO A 76 -5.78 -6.88 -3.13
CA PRO A 76 -7.10 -6.61 -3.69
C PRO A 76 -7.07 -5.54 -4.77
N ILE A 77 -7.78 -5.76 -5.87
CA ILE A 77 -7.90 -4.81 -6.98
C ILE A 77 -8.78 -3.64 -6.55
N ILE A 78 -8.35 -2.43 -6.88
CA ILE A 78 -9.14 -1.21 -6.65
C ILE A 78 -10.20 -1.07 -7.75
N ASP A 79 -11.41 -0.81 -7.34
CA ASP A 79 -12.51 -0.42 -8.22
C ASP A 79 -12.36 1.06 -8.61
N THR A 80 -11.83 1.30 -9.80
CA THR A 80 -11.58 2.65 -10.30
C THR A 80 -12.86 3.45 -10.62
N SER A 81 -14.03 2.82 -10.58
CA SER A 81 -15.32 3.52 -10.69
C SER A 81 -15.73 4.20 -9.37
N LYS A 82 -15.15 3.76 -8.26
CA LYS A 82 -15.33 4.37 -6.95
C LYS A 82 -14.27 5.45 -6.73
N VAL A 83 -14.66 6.56 -6.15
CA VAL A 83 -13.75 7.68 -5.91
C VAL A 83 -13.15 7.59 -4.52
N ALA A 84 -11.81 7.49 -4.47
CA ALA A 84 -11.05 7.76 -3.27
C ALA A 84 -10.33 9.10 -3.47
N MET A 85 -10.74 10.12 -2.74
CA MET A 85 -10.07 11.42 -2.75
C MET A 85 -9.32 11.61 -1.44
N PRO A 86 -8.11 12.23 -1.45
CA PRO A 86 -7.49 12.72 -0.24
C PRO A 86 -8.50 13.62 0.47
N GLY A 87 -8.92 13.19 1.64
CA GLY A 87 -10.05 13.81 2.29
C GLY A 87 -9.70 14.93 3.23
N LYS A 88 -10.76 15.56 3.74
CA LYS A 88 -10.70 16.59 4.76
C LYS A 88 -10.80 16.02 6.18
N ASP A 89 -11.19 14.75 6.31
CA ASP A 89 -11.19 14.07 7.60
C ASP A 89 -10.03 13.07 7.72
N ASP A 90 -9.74 12.66 8.93
CA ASP A 90 -8.60 11.82 9.24
C ASP A 90 -8.74 10.39 8.68
N ASP A 91 -9.95 9.95 8.35
CA ASP A 91 -10.25 8.63 7.79
C ASP A 91 -10.22 8.61 6.26
N ALA A 92 -10.21 9.77 5.60
CA ALA A 92 -10.24 9.87 4.15
C ALA A 92 -8.85 9.59 3.54
N ASN A 93 -8.65 8.38 3.07
CA ASN A 93 -7.44 7.95 2.38
C ASN A 93 -7.76 7.22 1.07
N MET A 94 -6.72 6.84 0.33
CA MET A 94 -6.85 6.23 -0.99
C MET A 94 -7.51 4.84 -1.02
N TRP A 95 -7.83 4.25 0.14
CA TRP A 95 -8.40 2.91 0.25
C TRP A 95 -9.89 2.92 0.55
N TYR A 96 -10.43 4.08 0.94
CA TYR A 96 -11.80 4.20 1.38
C TYR A 96 -12.60 5.12 0.47
N LEU A 97 -13.86 4.76 0.31
CA LEU A 97 -14.80 5.56 -0.45
C LEU A 97 -15.06 6.90 0.26
N THR A 98 -14.92 7.99 -0.50
CA THR A 98 -15.22 9.33 0.00
C THR A 98 -16.41 9.93 -0.74
N ASN A 99 -17.13 10.82 -0.09
CA ASN A 99 -18.16 11.64 -0.74
C ASN A 99 -17.51 12.82 -1.52
N SER A 100 -18.33 13.59 -2.21
CA SER A 100 -17.89 14.77 -2.98
C SER A 100 -17.21 15.87 -2.14
N LYS A 101 -17.34 15.82 -0.81
CA LYS A 101 -16.69 16.74 0.12
C LYS A 101 -15.36 16.19 0.66
N GLY A 102 -14.96 14.99 0.24
CA GLY A 102 -13.74 14.32 0.71
C GLY A 102 -13.89 13.72 2.11
N ILE A 103 -15.10 13.39 2.56
CA ILE A 103 -15.37 12.74 3.84
C ILE A 103 -15.51 11.25 3.62
N ALA A 104 -14.81 10.43 4.41
CA ALA A 104 -14.87 8.98 4.34
C ALA A 104 -16.27 8.46 4.65
N GLN A 105 -16.75 7.55 3.83
CA GLN A 105 -18.07 6.95 4.01
C GLN A 105 -17.99 5.74 4.95
N ARG A 106 -19.04 5.58 5.74
CA ARG A 106 -19.18 4.44 6.65
C ARG A 106 -20.44 3.65 6.31
N ASP A 107 -20.39 2.35 6.56
CA ASP A 107 -21.54 1.47 6.47
C ASP A 107 -22.48 1.67 7.68
N LYS A 108 -23.57 0.89 7.71
CA LYS A 108 -24.56 0.91 8.80
C LYS A 108 -23.99 0.48 10.17
N ASP A 109 -22.87 -0.22 10.18
CA ASP A 109 -22.20 -0.73 11.37
C ASP A 109 -21.04 0.20 11.81
N GLY A 110 -20.84 1.33 11.08
CA GLY A 110 -19.83 2.35 11.37
C GLY A 110 -18.45 2.07 10.77
N ASN A 111 -18.26 0.97 10.02
CA ASN A 111 -17.00 0.63 9.40
C ASN A 111 -16.75 1.46 8.13
N LEU A 112 -15.49 1.78 7.86
CA LEU A 112 -15.09 2.47 6.64
C LEU A 112 -15.37 1.61 5.41
N VAL A 113 -16.04 2.20 4.41
CA VAL A 113 -16.34 1.53 3.14
C VAL A 113 -15.11 1.62 2.24
N ASN A 114 -14.52 0.47 1.90
CA ASN A 114 -13.37 0.42 0.98
C ASN A 114 -13.79 0.51 -0.49
N ILE A 115 -12.79 0.74 -1.34
CA ILE A 115 -12.96 0.85 -2.79
C ILE A 115 -12.48 -0.38 -3.56
N PHE A 116 -12.37 -1.53 -2.92
CA PHE A 116 -11.93 -2.75 -3.60
C PHE A 116 -13.06 -3.37 -4.44
N VAL A 117 -12.66 -4.09 -5.48
CA VAL A 117 -13.58 -4.90 -6.29
C VAL A 117 -14.03 -6.10 -5.46
N GLU A 118 -15.33 -6.24 -5.26
CA GLU A 118 -15.90 -7.37 -4.54
C GLU A 118 -15.82 -8.66 -5.38
N ASP A 119 -15.41 -9.74 -4.72
CA ASP A 119 -15.47 -11.10 -5.24
C ASP A 119 -15.81 -12.09 -4.12
N LYS A 120 -17.06 -12.49 -4.06
CA LYS A 120 -17.57 -13.43 -3.04
C LYS A 120 -16.92 -14.83 -3.12
N ASN A 121 -16.32 -15.14 -4.26
CA ASN A 121 -15.66 -16.42 -4.51
C ASN A 121 -14.13 -16.30 -4.42
N SER A 122 -13.63 -15.19 -3.87
CA SER A 122 -12.19 -14.99 -3.70
C SER A 122 -11.55 -16.13 -2.94
N GLU A 123 -10.53 -16.74 -3.53
CA GLU A 123 -9.74 -17.81 -2.90
C GLU A 123 -8.99 -17.32 -1.66
N TYR A 124 -8.86 -16.01 -1.47
CA TYR A 124 -8.22 -15.37 -0.32
C TYR A 124 -9.14 -15.26 0.89
N GLY A 125 -10.44 -15.52 0.72
CA GLY A 125 -11.42 -15.49 1.81
C GLY A 125 -11.73 -14.10 2.36
N ASP A 126 -11.21 -13.04 1.74
CA ASP A 126 -11.42 -11.65 2.13
C ASP A 126 -12.58 -10.96 1.39
N GLY A 127 -13.20 -11.67 0.44
CA GLY A 127 -14.33 -11.17 -0.34
C GLY A 127 -13.96 -10.21 -1.47
N TYR A 128 -12.68 -10.08 -1.82
CA TYR A 128 -12.20 -9.17 -2.85
C TYR A 128 -11.48 -9.88 -3.98
N ALA A 129 -11.55 -9.28 -5.18
CA ALA A 129 -10.83 -9.77 -6.35
C ALA A 129 -9.34 -9.40 -6.26
N HIS A 130 -8.46 -10.39 -6.43
CA HIS A 130 -7.00 -10.21 -6.48
C HIS A 130 -6.44 -10.19 -7.90
N TYR A 131 -7.28 -10.45 -8.88
CA TYR A 131 -6.98 -10.30 -10.29
C TYR A 131 -8.25 -9.98 -11.09
N ILE A 132 -8.05 -9.40 -12.26
CA ILE A 132 -9.10 -9.21 -13.26
C ILE A 132 -8.64 -9.88 -14.55
N LYS A 133 -9.39 -10.86 -15.02
CA LYS A 133 -9.14 -11.52 -16.29
C LYS A 133 -9.42 -10.52 -17.43
N GLN A 134 -8.39 -10.13 -18.15
CA GLN A 134 -8.52 -9.26 -19.32
C GLN A 134 -8.88 -10.06 -20.57
N ASN A 135 -8.22 -11.22 -20.73
CA ASN A 135 -8.49 -12.22 -21.75
C ASN A 135 -7.92 -13.57 -21.28
N GLU A 136 -7.92 -14.59 -22.14
CA GLU A 136 -7.43 -15.94 -21.78
C GLU A 136 -5.93 -15.97 -21.44
N GLU A 137 -5.15 -14.99 -21.91
CA GLU A 137 -3.70 -14.96 -21.77
C GLU A 137 -3.19 -13.94 -20.75
N LYS A 138 -4.06 -13.00 -20.27
CA LYS A 138 -3.65 -11.87 -19.45
C LYS A 138 -4.57 -11.62 -18.28
N TYR A 139 -3.99 -11.64 -17.10
CA TYR A 139 -4.61 -11.25 -15.85
C TYR A 139 -4.00 -9.93 -15.36
N LYS A 140 -4.83 -8.93 -15.11
CA LYS A 140 -4.42 -7.71 -14.41
C LYS A 140 -4.35 -8.02 -12.92
N ILE A 141 -3.20 -7.79 -12.32
CA ILE A 141 -2.96 -7.98 -10.89
C ILE A 141 -2.57 -6.66 -10.23
N ARG A 142 -2.76 -6.59 -8.91
CA ARG A 142 -2.18 -5.58 -8.03
C ARG A 142 -1.29 -6.29 -7.03
N TYR A 143 -0.10 -5.78 -6.79
CA TYR A 143 0.88 -6.46 -5.95
C TYR A 143 1.66 -5.48 -5.08
N SER A 144 2.19 -5.97 -3.95
CA SER A 144 3.18 -5.26 -3.15
C SER A 144 4.53 -5.26 -3.87
N TYR A 145 5.06 -4.09 -4.20
CA TYR A 145 6.36 -3.97 -4.88
C TYR A 145 7.49 -4.61 -4.08
N LYS A 146 7.51 -4.39 -2.75
CA LYS A 146 8.52 -4.94 -1.85
C LYS A 146 8.55 -6.47 -1.93
N GLU A 147 7.40 -7.09 -1.80
CA GLU A 147 7.29 -8.54 -1.79
C GLU A 147 7.50 -9.14 -3.18
N TYR A 148 7.02 -8.46 -4.22
CA TYR A 148 7.25 -8.85 -5.61
C TYR A 148 8.72 -8.76 -5.98
N TYR A 149 9.45 -7.73 -5.51
CA TYR A 149 10.89 -7.63 -5.72
C TYR A 149 11.62 -8.83 -5.11
N LYS A 150 11.26 -9.20 -3.87
CA LYS A 150 11.81 -10.41 -3.21
C LYS A 150 11.45 -11.68 -3.96
N TYR A 151 10.22 -11.82 -4.42
CA TYR A 151 9.78 -12.95 -5.25
C TYR A 151 10.63 -13.09 -6.52
N LYS A 152 10.92 -11.99 -7.20
CA LYS A 152 11.70 -11.99 -8.44
C LYS A 152 13.19 -12.23 -8.23
N ASN A 153 13.77 -11.70 -7.16
CA ASN A 153 15.22 -11.60 -6.97
C ASN A 153 15.75 -12.47 -5.81
N GLY A 154 14.87 -13.04 -4.99
CA GLY A 154 15.24 -13.84 -3.83
C GLY A 154 15.63 -13.06 -2.58
N PHE A 155 15.75 -11.72 -2.67
CA PHE A 155 16.10 -10.84 -1.55
C PHE A 155 15.32 -9.53 -1.62
N TYR A 156 15.19 -8.84 -0.49
CA TYR A 156 14.61 -7.52 -0.45
C TYR A 156 15.55 -6.47 -1.05
N ALA A 157 15.01 -5.56 -1.82
CA ALA A 157 15.79 -4.43 -2.32
C ALA A 157 16.36 -3.61 -1.15
N SER A 158 17.63 -3.21 -1.28
CA SER A 158 18.28 -2.32 -0.33
C SER A 158 18.71 -1.05 -1.06
N PHE A 159 18.13 0.07 -0.71
CA PHE A 159 18.45 1.35 -1.34
C PHE A 159 19.31 2.19 -0.40
N VAL A 160 20.58 2.34 -0.77
CA VAL A 160 21.57 3.04 0.04
C VAL A 160 21.18 4.51 0.29
N PHE A 161 20.58 5.15 -0.70
CA PHE A 161 20.12 6.55 -0.61
C PHE A 161 18.59 6.67 -0.46
N GLY A 162 17.88 5.57 -0.20
CA GLY A 162 16.45 5.54 -0.11
C GLY A 162 15.74 5.51 -1.47
N SER A 163 14.43 5.68 -1.43
CA SER A 163 13.58 5.76 -2.61
C SER A 163 12.92 7.14 -2.73
N ASP A 164 12.55 7.52 -3.95
CA ASP A 164 11.71 8.69 -4.17
C ASP A 164 10.25 8.42 -3.75
N THR A 165 9.38 9.41 -3.93
CA THR A 165 7.96 9.30 -3.58
C THR A 165 7.19 8.26 -4.40
N MET A 166 7.78 7.77 -5.48
CA MET A 166 7.24 6.72 -6.34
C MET A 166 7.88 5.34 -6.10
N GLY A 167 8.78 5.22 -5.10
CA GLY A 167 9.46 3.98 -4.73
C GLY A 167 10.67 3.61 -5.59
N TYR A 168 11.10 4.49 -6.50
CA TYR A 168 12.29 4.24 -7.30
C TYR A 168 13.56 4.53 -6.51
N ASP A 169 14.58 3.67 -6.67
CA ASP A 169 15.89 3.87 -6.08
C ASP A 169 16.52 5.17 -6.57
N ILE A 170 16.81 6.08 -5.64
CA ILE A 170 17.41 7.39 -5.94
C ILE A 170 18.76 7.24 -6.59
N PHE A 171 19.58 6.28 -6.15
CA PHE A 171 20.91 6.04 -6.74
C PHE A 171 20.83 5.59 -8.19
N SER A 172 19.93 4.66 -8.49
CA SER A 172 19.69 4.18 -9.86
C SER A 172 19.23 5.31 -10.79
N ARG A 173 18.37 6.20 -10.30
CA ARG A 173 17.91 7.36 -11.07
C ARG A 173 19.00 8.39 -11.31
N LEU A 174 19.81 8.69 -10.29
CA LEU A 174 20.97 9.57 -10.42
C LEU A 174 22.00 9.01 -11.41
N SER A 175 22.27 7.70 -11.30
CA SER A 175 23.21 7.03 -12.21
C SER A 175 22.72 6.98 -13.64
N ALA A 176 21.41 6.82 -13.87
CA ALA A 176 20.81 6.90 -15.19
C ALA A 176 20.86 8.33 -15.76
N GLY A 177 20.59 9.35 -14.90
CA GLY A 177 20.67 10.77 -15.28
C GLY A 177 22.09 11.27 -15.57
N ALA A 178 23.10 10.68 -14.95
CA ALA A 178 24.50 11.05 -15.15
C ALA A 178 25.14 10.49 -16.45
N ARG A 179 24.40 9.71 -17.22
CA ARG A 179 24.85 9.16 -18.51
C ARG A 179 24.56 10.06 -19.72
N PHE A 180 24.01 11.25 -19.51
CA PHE A 180 23.74 12.22 -20.56
C PHE A 180 24.77 13.34 -20.59
#